data_bb2aefa15e2e74996ab3b3b99a800166
#
_entry.id   bb2aefa15e2e74996ab3b3b99a800166
#
_cell.length_a   1.000
_cell.length_b   1.000
_cell.length_c   1.000
_cell.angle_alpha   90.00
_cell.angle_beta   90.00
_cell.angle_gamma   90.00
#
_symmetry.space_group_name_H-M   'P 1'
#
loop_
_entity.id
_entity.type
_entity.pdbx_description
1 polymer ?
#
loop_
_entity_poly.entity_id
_entity_poly.type
_entity_poly.pdbx_seq_one_letter_code
_entity_poly.pdbx_strand_id
1 'polypeptide(L)'
;MELGISGKKAIICASSRGLGKACAHDLAKEGAEIIINGVNEENLKKTEEEFLNKGFKVTSVLGAMEDSSTRSALLEACPDPDILINNSGGPPPGNFFDWTEEDFLSAIKSNFTQSALLMQAVIPKMKEKNFGRIINITSAMVKNPHLIMGLSTS
;
A
#
# COMPACT_ATOMS: atom_id res chain seq x y z
N MET A 1 -22.18 -3.09 9.06
CA MET A 1 -21.85 -2.11 10.15
C MET A 1 -21.54 -0.80 9.45
N GLU A 2 -22.12 0.30 9.87
CA GLU A 2 -21.75 1.59 9.27
C GLU A 2 -20.44 2.07 9.87
N LEU A 3 -19.40 2.16 9.03
CA LEU A 3 -18.05 2.54 9.45
C LEU A 3 -17.79 4.06 9.31
N GLY A 4 -18.74 4.82 8.75
CA GLY A 4 -18.59 6.25 8.47
C GLY A 4 -17.52 6.58 7.43
N ILE A 5 -17.22 5.66 6.53
CA ILE A 5 -16.19 5.82 5.48
C ILE A 5 -16.75 5.93 4.07
N SER A 6 -18.05 5.91 3.91
CA SER A 6 -18.70 6.14 2.61
C SER A 6 -18.30 7.49 2.05
N GLY A 7 -17.86 7.55 0.79
CA GLY A 7 -17.33 8.74 0.13
C GLY A 7 -15.95 9.19 0.57
N LYS A 8 -15.30 8.49 1.51
CA LYS A 8 -13.90 8.72 1.89
C LYS A 8 -12.95 8.22 0.80
N LYS A 9 -11.79 8.86 0.68
CA LYS A 9 -10.77 8.51 -0.31
C LYS A 9 -9.65 7.71 0.34
N ALA A 10 -9.31 6.57 -0.23
CA ALA A 10 -8.29 5.67 0.31
C ALA A 10 -7.20 5.38 -0.72
N ILE A 11 -5.93 5.56 -0.32
CA ILE A 11 -4.77 5.06 -1.06
C ILE A 11 -4.36 3.73 -0.45
N ILE A 12 -4.25 2.69 -1.28
CA ILE A 12 -3.83 1.35 -0.86
C ILE A 12 -2.62 0.90 -1.68
N CYS A 13 -1.47 0.84 -1.04
CA CYS A 13 -0.22 0.42 -1.67
C CYS A 13 -0.19 -1.09 -1.90
N ALA A 14 0.50 -1.54 -2.97
CA ALA A 14 0.68 -2.94 -3.35
C ALA A 14 -0.64 -3.76 -3.27
N SER A 15 -1.69 -3.25 -3.92
CA SER A 15 -3.06 -3.73 -3.80
C SER A 15 -3.60 -4.44 -5.05
N SER A 16 -2.73 -4.79 -6.01
CA SER A 16 -3.12 -5.59 -7.17
C SER A 16 -3.44 -7.07 -6.83
N ARG A 17 -3.06 -7.54 -5.63
CA ARG A 17 -3.32 -8.90 -5.12
C ARG A 17 -3.17 -8.97 -3.60
N GLY A 18 -3.44 -10.16 -3.03
CA GLY A 18 -3.16 -10.48 -1.62
C GLY A 18 -3.84 -9.53 -0.61
N LEU A 19 -3.14 -9.21 0.47
CA LEU A 19 -3.66 -8.42 1.58
C LEU A 19 -4.10 -7.01 1.14
N GLY A 20 -3.30 -6.34 0.33
CA GLY A 20 -3.63 -5.01 -0.19
C GLY A 20 -4.94 -5.03 -1.00
N LYS A 21 -5.12 -6.04 -1.88
CA LYS A 21 -6.38 -6.20 -2.64
C LYS A 21 -7.57 -6.46 -1.75
N ALA A 22 -7.41 -7.28 -0.71
CA ALA A 22 -8.48 -7.56 0.24
C ALA A 22 -8.89 -6.29 1.00
N CYS A 23 -7.93 -5.52 1.50
CA CYS A 23 -8.19 -4.23 2.13
C CYS A 23 -8.91 -3.25 1.19
N ALA A 24 -8.44 -3.15 -0.06
CA ALA A 24 -9.06 -2.29 -1.07
C ALA A 24 -10.51 -2.70 -1.35
N HIS A 25 -10.76 -4.01 -1.49
CA HIS A 25 -12.11 -4.55 -1.69
C HIS A 25 -13.06 -4.18 -0.54
N ASP A 26 -12.62 -4.39 0.70
CA ASP A 26 -13.47 -4.15 1.87
C ASP A 26 -13.74 -2.66 2.08
N LEU A 27 -12.75 -1.79 1.87
CA LEU A 27 -12.97 -0.35 1.90
C LEU A 27 -13.94 0.11 0.81
N ALA A 28 -13.80 -0.40 -0.42
CA ALA A 28 -14.70 -0.07 -1.52
C ALA A 28 -16.13 -0.57 -1.29
N LYS A 29 -16.28 -1.75 -0.70
CA LYS A 29 -17.57 -2.33 -0.31
C LYS A 29 -18.30 -1.45 0.71
N GLU A 30 -17.59 -0.75 1.59
CA GLU A 30 -18.13 0.19 2.56
C GLU A 30 -18.29 1.62 1.97
N GLY A 31 -18.13 1.76 0.64
CA GLY A 31 -18.41 2.99 -0.10
C GLY A 31 -17.24 3.96 -0.21
N ALA A 32 -16.02 3.58 0.13
CA ALA A 32 -14.85 4.42 -0.10
C ALA A 32 -14.48 4.46 -1.60
N GLU A 33 -13.95 5.59 -2.04
CA GLU A 33 -13.25 5.73 -3.33
C GLU A 33 -11.81 5.26 -3.15
N ILE A 34 -11.35 4.31 -3.96
CA ILE A 34 -10.06 3.66 -3.75
C ILE A 34 -9.07 3.95 -4.88
N ILE A 35 -7.83 4.19 -4.48
CA ILE A 35 -6.69 4.25 -5.38
C ILE A 35 -5.82 3.03 -5.09
N ILE A 36 -5.73 2.13 -6.07
CA ILE A 36 -4.95 0.89 -5.99
C ILE A 36 -3.61 1.04 -6.71
N ASN A 37 -2.61 0.29 -6.26
CA ASN A 37 -1.27 0.32 -6.82
C ASN A 37 -0.70 -1.09 -6.98
N GLY A 38 0.17 -1.27 -7.96
CA GLY A 38 0.89 -2.51 -8.19
C GLY A 38 1.98 -2.36 -9.24
N VAL A 39 2.95 -3.28 -9.22
CA VAL A 39 4.09 -3.31 -10.15
C VAL A 39 3.85 -4.16 -11.40
N ASN A 40 2.87 -5.06 -11.34
CA ASN A 40 2.50 -5.90 -12.46
C ASN A 40 1.24 -5.34 -13.12
N GLU A 41 1.36 -4.89 -14.37
CA GLU A 41 0.29 -4.22 -15.11
C GLU A 41 -0.93 -5.11 -15.33
N GLU A 42 -0.72 -6.38 -15.68
CA GLU A 42 -1.80 -7.34 -15.93
C GLU A 42 -2.64 -7.57 -14.67
N ASN A 43 -1.97 -7.85 -13.54
CA ASN A 43 -2.65 -8.05 -12.26
C ASN A 43 -3.39 -6.80 -11.80
N LEU A 44 -2.80 -5.62 -12.01
CA LEU A 44 -3.40 -4.35 -11.62
C LEU A 44 -4.66 -4.07 -12.45
N LYS A 45 -4.58 -4.18 -13.77
CA LYS A 45 -5.73 -4.02 -14.67
C LYS A 45 -6.85 -5.01 -14.36
N LYS A 46 -6.52 -6.29 -14.16
CA LYS A 46 -7.50 -7.31 -13.78
C LYS A 46 -8.23 -6.97 -12.48
N THR A 47 -7.51 -6.43 -11.49
CA THR A 47 -8.11 -6.04 -10.22
C THR A 47 -8.98 -4.79 -10.36
N GLU A 48 -8.53 -3.81 -11.14
CA GLU A 48 -9.32 -2.61 -11.46
C GLU A 48 -10.63 -2.98 -12.16
N GLU A 49 -10.56 -3.78 -13.22
CA GLU A 49 -11.74 -4.27 -13.94
C GLU A 49 -12.72 -5.04 -13.04
N GLU A 50 -12.19 -5.93 -12.18
CA GLU A 50 -13.00 -6.65 -11.21
C GLU A 50 -13.77 -5.69 -10.28
N PHE A 51 -13.10 -4.63 -9.81
CA PHE A 51 -13.70 -3.67 -8.90
C PHE A 51 -14.71 -2.76 -9.61
N LEU A 52 -14.40 -2.31 -10.82
CA LEU A 52 -15.34 -1.55 -11.66
C LEU A 52 -16.62 -2.36 -11.96
N ASN A 53 -16.48 -3.65 -12.27
CA ASN A 53 -17.62 -4.55 -12.52
C ASN A 53 -18.50 -4.77 -11.27
N LYS A 54 -17.95 -4.54 -10.07
CA LYS A 54 -18.71 -4.53 -8.80
C LYS A 54 -19.35 -3.17 -8.50
N GLY A 55 -19.17 -2.18 -9.37
CA GLY A 55 -19.67 -0.82 -9.16
C GLY A 55 -18.83 0.03 -8.19
N PHE A 56 -17.60 -0.38 -7.87
CA PHE A 56 -16.71 0.39 -7.00
C PHE A 56 -16.07 1.56 -7.76
N LYS A 57 -15.81 2.64 -7.04
CA LYS A 57 -15.02 3.77 -7.55
C LYS A 57 -13.54 3.47 -7.32
N VAL A 58 -12.83 3.13 -8.39
CA VAL A 58 -11.44 2.74 -8.35
C VAL A 58 -10.62 3.48 -9.41
N THR A 59 -9.41 3.83 -9.05
CA THR A 59 -8.35 4.33 -9.95
C THR A 59 -7.09 3.52 -9.69
N SER A 60 -6.37 3.14 -10.73
CA SER A 60 -5.12 2.38 -10.59
C SER A 60 -3.89 3.21 -10.93
N VAL A 61 -2.80 2.99 -10.20
CA VAL A 61 -1.48 3.60 -10.42
C VAL A 61 -0.43 2.51 -10.53
N LEU A 62 0.16 2.35 -11.72
CA LEU A 62 1.21 1.37 -11.97
C LEU A 62 2.57 1.91 -11.48
N GLY A 63 3.35 1.06 -10.82
CA GLY A 63 4.73 1.34 -10.44
C GLY A 63 5.10 0.80 -9.07
N ALA A 64 6.41 0.80 -8.81
CA ALA A 64 6.98 0.39 -7.53
C ALA A 64 6.89 1.55 -6.52
N MET A 65 6.54 1.24 -5.28
CA MET A 65 6.40 2.25 -4.22
C MET A 65 7.73 2.89 -3.83
N GLU A 66 8.85 2.21 -4.10
CA GLU A 66 10.21 2.70 -3.93
C GLU A 66 10.54 3.88 -4.85
N ASP A 67 9.82 4.00 -5.97
CA ASP A 67 10.02 5.07 -6.95
C ASP A 67 9.25 6.34 -6.53
N SER A 68 9.94 7.46 -6.53
CA SER A 68 9.32 8.76 -6.19
C SER A 68 8.23 9.16 -7.19
N SER A 69 8.39 8.82 -8.48
CA SER A 69 7.40 9.06 -9.52
C SER A 69 6.07 8.34 -9.24
N THR A 70 6.13 7.08 -8.78
CA THR A 70 4.93 6.32 -8.41
C THR A 70 4.23 6.96 -7.22
N ARG A 71 4.97 7.37 -6.18
CA ARG A 71 4.38 8.07 -5.03
C ARG A 71 3.75 9.40 -5.42
N SER A 72 4.40 10.16 -6.32
CA SER A 72 3.84 11.40 -6.87
C SER A 72 2.53 11.12 -7.63
N ALA A 73 2.52 10.12 -8.50
CA ALA A 73 1.31 9.75 -9.26
C ALA A 73 0.14 9.33 -8.35
N LEU A 74 0.41 8.63 -7.24
CA LEU A 74 -0.61 8.30 -6.24
C LEU A 74 -1.19 9.55 -5.57
N LEU A 75 -0.34 10.52 -5.22
CA LEU A 75 -0.77 11.78 -4.61
C LEU A 75 -1.46 12.70 -5.62
N GLU A 76 -1.14 12.63 -6.90
CA GLU A 76 -1.86 13.31 -7.97
C GLU A 76 -3.25 12.69 -8.19
N ALA A 77 -3.34 11.35 -8.17
CA ALA A 77 -4.61 10.64 -8.27
C ALA A 77 -5.52 10.88 -7.04
N CYS A 78 -4.92 11.13 -5.88
CA CYS A 78 -5.64 11.44 -4.64
C CYS A 78 -4.88 12.48 -3.80
N PRO A 79 -5.07 13.78 -4.08
CA PRO A 79 -4.33 14.85 -3.37
C PRO A 79 -4.70 15.01 -1.89
N ASP A 80 -5.86 14.50 -1.50
CA ASP A 80 -6.44 14.69 -0.17
C ASP A 80 -6.99 13.39 0.43
N PRO A 81 -6.17 12.33 0.56
CA PRO A 81 -6.65 11.05 1.06
C PRO A 81 -7.15 11.14 2.51
N ASP A 82 -8.17 10.36 2.81
CA ASP A 82 -8.71 10.17 4.16
C ASP A 82 -8.10 8.93 4.82
N ILE A 83 -7.74 7.94 4.01
CA ILE A 83 -7.21 6.65 4.46
C ILE A 83 -5.96 6.34 3.66
N LEU A 84 -4.89 5.91 4.34
CA LEU A 84 -3.68 5.38 3.74
C LEU A 84 -3.42 3.99 4.29
N ILE A 85 -3.33 2.99 3.40
CA ILE A 85 -2.84 1.65 3.74
C ILE A 85 -1.47 1.47 3.12
N ASN A 86 -0.44 1.53 3.96
CA ASN A 86 0.91 1.19 3.59
C ASN A 86 1.08 -0.33 3.55
N ASN A 87 1.53 -0.82 2.43
CA ASN A 87 1.82 -2.22 2.17
C ASN A 87 2.93 -2.32 1.12
N SER A 88 3.64 -3.42 1.10
CA SER A 88 4.66 -3.72 0.09
C SER A 88 4.56 -5.18 -0.37
N GLY A 89 5.27 -5.53 -1.45
CA GLY A 89 5.35 -6.90 -1.93
C GLY A 89 6.14 -7.84 -1.01
N GLY A 90 6.87 -7.26 -0.07
CA GLY A 90 7.83 -7.96 0.78
C GLY A 90 9.12 -8.36 0.03
N PRO A 91 10.26 -8.43 0.72
CA PRO A 91 11.49 -8.93 0.15
C PRO A 91 11.41 -10.44 -0.09
N PRO A 92 12.19 -10.98 -1.05
CA PRO A 92 12.26 -12.41 -1.28
C PRO A 92 12.85 -13.14 -0.06
N PRO A 93 12.45 -14.39 0.18
CA PRO A 93 13.13 -15.22 1.18
C PRO A 93 14.55 -15.56 0.74
N GLY A 94 15.46 -15.74 1.69
CA GLY A 94 16.85 -16.07 1.41
C GLY A 94 17.63 -16.48 2.66
N ASN A 95 18.91 -16.82 2.47
CA ASN A 95 19.80 -17.14 3.57
C ASN A 95 20.51 -15.87 4.04
N PHE A 96 20.54 -15.64 5.33
CA PHE A 96 21.16 -14.45 5.95
C PHE A 96 22.61 -14.21 5.49
N PHE A 97 23.39 -15.29 5.32
CA PHE A 97 24.80 -15.19 4.93
C PHE A 97 25.04 -14.85 3.46
N ASP A 98 24.00 -14.95 2.63
CA ASP A 98 24.08 -14.66 1.19
C ASP A 98 23.61 -13.23 0.86
N TRP A 99 22.98 -12.53 1.81
CA TRP A 99 22.49 -11.17 1.59
C TRP A 99 23.62 -10.14 1.61
N THR A 100 23.54 -9.26 0.63
CA THR A 100 24.47 -8.14 0.47
C THR A 100 23.94 -6.89 1.19
N GLU A 101 24.79 -5.85 1.29
CA GLU A 101 24.36 -4.53 1.77
C GLU A 101 23.20 -3.97 0.93
N GLU A 102 23.23 -4.17 -0.39
CA GLU A 102 22.17 -3.74 -1.30
C GLU A 102 20.83 -4.41 -0.99
N ASP A 103 20.82 -5.69 -0.64
CA ASP A 103 19.61 -6.41 -0.25
C ASP A 103 18.99 -5.80 1.02
N PHE A 104 19.80 -5.47 2.02
CA PHE A 104 19.33 -4.81 3.24
C PHE A 104 18.80 -3.41 2.95
N LEU A 105 19.52 -2.60 2.18
CA LEU A 105 19.08 -1.25 1.82
C LEU A 105 17.79 -1.28 1.01
N SER A 106 17.65 -2.22 0.07
CA SER A 106 16.44 -2.42 -0.70
C SER A 106 15.26 -2.81 0.18
N ALA A 107 15.46 -3.72 1.14
CA ALA A 107 14.43 -4.12 2.09
C ALA A 107 13.98 -2.94 2.97
N ILE A 108 14.90 -2.13 3.49
CA ILE A 108 14.57 -0.93 4.28
C ILE A 108 13.81 0.09 3.42
N LYS A 109 14.21 0.29 2.17
CA LYS A 109 13.53 1.21 1.25
C LYS A 109 12.10 0.77 0.98
N SER A 110 11.90 -0.52 0.76
CA SER A 110 10.59 -1.13 0.44
C SER A 110 9.68 -1.27 1.67
N ASN A 111 10.20 -1.66 2.83
CA ASN A 111 9.37 -1.91 4.01
C ASN A 111 9.12 -0.66 4.87
N PHE A 112 10.07 0.27 4.91
CA PHE A 112 10.03 1.41 5.82
C PHE A 112 10.00 2.77 5.10
N THR A 113 11.04 3.07 4.28
CA THR A 113 11.24 4.44 3.78
C THR A 113 10.06 4.93 2.94
N GLN A 114 9.54 4.12 2.03
CA GLN A 114 8.41 4.49 1.18
C GLN A 114 7.15 4.79 2.00
N SER A 115 6.89 4.02 3.06
CA SER A 115 5.76 4.22 3.96
C SER A 115 5.90 5.52 4.76
N ALA A 116 7.09 5.79 5.28
CA ALA A 116 7.38 7.03 6.01
C ALA A 116 7.19 8.27 5.13
N LEU A 117 7.66 8.24 3.88
CA LEU A 117 7.51 9.35 2.93
C LEU A 117 6.05 9.60 2.54
N LEU A 118 5.25 8.54 2.33
CA LEU A 118 3.82 8.70 2.09
C LEU A 118 3.10 9.29 3.30
N MET A 119 3.40 8.82 4.52
CA MET A 119 2.84 9.40 5.74
C MET A 119 3.15 10.88 5.85
N GLN A 120 4.41 11.29 5.60
CA GLN A 120 4.79 12.70 5.59
C GLN A 120 3.95 13.54 4.61
N ALA A 121 3.65 12.98 3.43
CA ALA A 121 2.89 13.67 2.40
C ALA A 121 1.39 13.82 2.74
N VAL A 122 0.77 12.79 3.35
CA VAL A 122 -0.70 12.79 3.56
C VAL A 122 -1.14 13.40 4.90
N ILE A 123 -0.29 13.32 5.94
CA ILE A 123 -0.65 13.78 7.30
C ILE A 123 -1.10 15.25 7.34
N PRO A 124 -0.46 16.21 6.66
CA PRO A 124 -0.91 17.60 6.69
C PRO A 124 -2.37 17.76 6.27
N LYS A 125 -2.77 17.13 5.17
CA LYS A 125 -4.15 17.17 4.67
C LYS A 125 -5.15 16.46 5.58
N MET A 126 -4.76 15.33 6.16
CA MET A 126 -5.58 14.64 7.16
C MET A 126 -5.82 15.51 8.40
N LYS A 127 -4.79 16.26 8.84
CA LYS A 127 -4.91 17.22 9.94
C LYS A 127 -5.86 18.38 9.60
N GLU A 128 -5.72 18.99 8.43
CA GLU A 128 -6.60 20.07 7.95
C GLU A 128 -8.08 19.65 7.96
N LYS A 129 -8.35 18.40 7.57
CA LYS A 129 -9.70 17.82 7.53
C LYS A 129 -10.22 17.33 8.90
N ASN A 130 -9.39 17.33 9.94
CA ASN A 130 -9.66 16.67 11.22
C ASN A 130 -10.08 15.20 11.08
N PHE A 131 -9.63 14.55 10.01
CA PHE A 131 -9.87 13.12 9.75
C PHE A 131 -8.70 12.51 9.00
N GLY A 132 -8.25 11.34 9.46
CA GLY A 132 -7.25 10.53 8.80
C GLY A 132 -7.14 9.17 9.46
N ARG A 133 -6.86 8.14 8.65
CA ARG A 133 -6.55 6.79 9.12
C ARG A 133 -5.34 6.29 8.37
N ILE A 134 -4.31 5.91 9.10
CA ILE A 134 -3.09 5.32 8.54
C ILE A 134 -2.93 3.92 9.11
N ILE A 135 -2.82 2.95 8.22
CA ILE A 135 -2.63 1.54 8.56
C ILE A 135 -1.36 1.07 7.89
N ASN A 136 -0.44 0.53 8.68
CA ASN A 136 0.77 -0.11 8.18
C ASN A 136 0.62 -1.63 8.28
N ILE A 137 0.64 -2.31 7.14
CA ILE A 137 0.67 -3.77 7.11
C ILE A 137 2.10 -4.22 7.38
N THR A 138 2.30 -4.91 8.48
CA THR A 138 3.60 -5.42 8.92
C THR A 138 3.67 -6.94 8.75
N SER A 139 4.82 -7.52 9.03
CA SER A 139 5.04 -8.96 8.91
C SER A 139 4.82 -9.69 10.24
N ALA A 140 4.24 -10.88 10.19
CA ALA A 140 4.22 -11.81 11.32
C ALA A 140 5.65 -12.21 11.77
N MET A 141 6.63 -12.07 10.88
CA MET A 141 8.05 -12.35 11.14
C MET A 141 8.66 -11.42 12.19
N VAL A 142 8.07 -10.25 12.44
CA VAL A 142 8.49 -9.36 13.53
C VAL A 142 8.28 -10.01 14.90
N LYS A 143 7.23 -10.82 15.07
CA LYS A 143 6.94 -11.53 16.32
C LYS A 143 7.48 -12.95 16.35
N ASN A 144 7.56 -13.59 15.18
CA ASN A 144 8.00 -14.98 14.99
C ASN A 144 9.03 -15.04 13.87
N PRO A 145 10.30 -14.63 14.13
CA PRO A 145 11.34 -14.61 13.11
C PRO A 145 11.57 -16.00 12.51
N HIS A 146 11.69 -16.07 11.19
CA HIS A 146 12.04 -17.28 10.47
C HIS A 146 13.37 -17.09 9.74
N LEU A 147 14.24 -18.11 9.75
CA LEU A 147 15.61 -18.03 9.24
C LEU A 147 15.73 -17.47 7.81
N ILE A 148 14.79 -17.85 6.92
CA ILE A 148 14.81 -17.42 5.52
C ILE A 148 14.05 -16.12 5.25
N MET A 149 13.47 -15.50 6.29
CA MET A 149 12.61 -14.30 6.17
C MET A 149 13.22 -13.08 6.87
N GLY A 150 14.52 -13.07 7.11
CA GLY A 150 15.19 -12.02 7.87
C GLY A 150 14.99 -10.61 7.32
N LEU A 151 14.98 -10.43 6.00
CA LEU A 151 14.70 -9.14 5.38
C LEU A 151 13.25 -8.64 5.59
N SER A 152 12.32 -9.52 5.94
CA SER A 152 10.93 -9.17 6.26
C SER A 152 10.73 -8.75 7.72
N THR A 153 11.78 -8.84 8.54
CA THR A 153 11.77 -8.39 9.94
C THR A 153 12.32 -6.98 10.13
N SER A 154 12.91 -6.43 9.07
CA SER A 154 13.51 -5.08 9.04
C SER A 154 12.49 -3.98 8.79
#